data_48e06e0132b9329bfc29d2d1acbf994c
#
_entry.id   48e06e0132b9329bfc29d2d1acbf994c
#
_cell.length_a   1.000
_cell.length_b   1.000
_cell.length_c   1.000
_cell.angle_alpha   90.00
_cell.angle_beta   90.00
_cell.angle_gamma   90.00
#
_symmetry.space_group_name_H-M   'P 1'
#
loop_
_entity.id
_entity.type
_entity.pdbx_description
1 polymer ?
#
loop_
_entity_poly.entity_id
_entity_poly.type
_entity_poly.pdbx_seq_one_letter_code
_entity_poly.pdbx_strand_id
1 'polypeptide(L)'
;MTELKGRQWISDQNNHNINGETTKVPAMINGICQRCNTKAVSKLPDGRRYCRECIGLGRITEGDELERNVENVNYPKVLMPLSWSGTLTEQQELISKELVNSFKDRRNHLIHAVTAAGKTEMLFKVVEEVLKGGFRIAIATPRID
;
A
#
# COMPACT_ATOMS: atom_id res chain seq x y z
N MET A 1 2.99 -9.03 -12.39
CA MET A 1 2.85 -8.05 -11.28
C MET A 1 2.86 -8.84 -9.98
N THR A 2 3.95 -8.75 -9.23
CA THR A 2 4.11 -9.50 -7.99
C THR A 2 3.31 -8.78 -6.90
N GLU A 3 2.33 -9.45 -6.31
CA GLU A 3 1.55 -8.93 -5.19
C GLU A 3 2.49 -8.52 -4.05
N LEU A 4 2.42 -7.26 -3.66
CA LEU A 4 3.09 -6.73 -2.48
C LEU A 4 2.28 -7.12 -1.24
N LYS A 5 2.29 -8.40 -0.86
CA LYS A 5 1.71 -8.85 0.40
C LYS A 5 2.58 -8.36 1.56
N GLY A 6 2.05 -7.41 2.34
CA GLY A 6 2.48 -7.08 3.70
C GLY A 6 3.98 -6.90 3.92
N ARG A 7 4.65 -6.02 3.17
CA ARG A 7 6.05 -5.67 3.46
C ARG A 7 6.08 -4.54 4.48
N GLN A 8 6.39 -4.85 5.71
CA GLN A 8 6.66 -3.86 6.73
C GLN A 8 8.18 -3.69 6.88
N TRP A 9 8.62 -2.42 6.92
CA TRP A 9 10.01 -2.04 7.07
C TRP A 9 10.34 -1.89 8.54
N ILE A 10 11.41 -2.53 8.96
CA ILE A 10 12.02 -2.23 10.25
C ILE A 10 13.49 -1.96 9.95
N SER A 11 13.95 -0.76 10.26
CA SER A 11 15.38 -0.50 10.35
C SER A 11 15.91 -1.14 11.64
N ASP A 12 17.17 -1.58 11.66
CA ASP A 12 17.84 -2.25 12.79
C ASP A 12 17.79 -1.49 14.13
N GLN A 13 17.26 -0.27 14.15
CA GLN A 13 17.29 0.59 15.34
C GLN A 13 15.98 0.69 16.12
N ASN A 14 14.89 0.13 15.63
CA ASN A 14 13.60 0.17 16.31
C ASN A 14 13.06 -1.25 16.55
N ASN A 15 13.32 -1.76 17.72
CA ASN A 15 12.82 -3.03 18.22
C ASN A 15 11.31 -2.92 18.50
N HIS A 16 10.50 -2.94 17.43
CA HIS A 16 9.06 -3.10 17.57
C HIS A 16 8.73 -4.58 17.60
N ASN A 17 8.12 -5.04 18.70
CA ASN A 17 7.57 -6.38 18.82
C ASN A 17 6.55 -6.63 17.69
N ILE A 18 7.02 -7.26 16.62
CA ILE A 18 6.14 -7.79 15.58
C ILE A 18 5.78 -9.20 16.05
N ASN A 19 4.53 -9.38 16.45
CA ASN A 19 3.99 -10.71 16.70
C ASN A 19 3.82 -11.39 15.34
N GLY A 20 4.70 -12.34 15.00
CA GLY A 20 4.59 -13.13 13.78
C GLY A 20 5.94 -13.61 13.25
N GLU A 21 5.91 -14.62 12.38
CA GLU A 21 7.11 -15.11 11.69
C GLU A 21 7.62 -14.02 10.71
N THR A 22 8.82 -13.54 10.99
CA THR A 22 9.50 -12.60 10.11
C THR A 22 10.62 -13.32 9.37
N THR A 23 10.76 -13.05 8.08
CA THR A 23 11.90 -13.52 7.28
C THR A 23 12.78 -12.34 6.93
N LYS A 24 14.09 -12.49 7.14
CA LYS A 24 15.09 -11.52 6.71
C LYS A 24 15.51 -11.82 5.28
N VAL A 25 15.54 -10.80 4.44
CA VAL A 25 15.99 -10.88 3.05
C VAL A 25 16.97 -9.74 2.76
N PRO A 26 18.00 -9.96 1.92
CA PRO A 26 18.87 -8.86 1.52
C PRO A 26 18.06 -7.70 0.92
N ALA A 27 18.36 -6.48 1.33
CA ALA A 27 17.66 -5.29 0.85
C ALA A 27 17.93 -4.98 -0.63
N MET A 28 19.04 -5.52 -1.14
CA MET A 28 19.43 -5.37 -2.53
C MET A 28 19.98 -6.69 -3.08
N ILE A 29 19.42 -7.16 -4.21
CA ILE A 29 19.85 -8.38 -4.89
C ILE A 29 20.18 -8.01 -6.32
N ASN A 30 21.41 -8.32 -6.76
CA ASN A 30 21.92 -8.00 -8.11
C ASN A 30 21.74 -6.52 -8.49
N GLY A 31 21.87 -5.62 -7.51
CA GLY A 31 21.69 -4.19 -7.71
C GLY A 31 20.23 -3.75 -7.85
N ILE A 32 19.26 -4.63 -7.58
CA ILE A 32 17.82 -4.32 -7.58
C ILE A 32 17.36 -4.19 -6.14
N CYS A 33 16.78 -3.03 -5.82
CA CYS A 33 16.17 -2.77 -4.52
C CYS A 33 14.95 -3.66 -4.29
N GLN A 34 14.97 -4.47 -3.25
CA GLN A 34 13.89 -5.40 -2.94
C GLN A 34 12.64 -4.72 -2.36
N ARG A 35 12.72 -3.41 -2.09
CA ARG A 35 11.58 -2.61 -1.61
C ARG A 35 10.75 -2.05 -2.75
N CYS A 36 11.37 -1.35 -3.69
CA CYS A 36 10.67 -0.66 -4.78
C CYS A 36 10.89 -1.30 -6.15
N ASN A 37 11.70 -2.36 -6.22
CA ASN A 37 12.07 -3.09 -7.44
C ASN A 37 12.82 -2.24 -8.48
N THR A 38 13.41 -1.10 -8.07
CA THR A 38 14.19 -0.22 -8.95
C THR A 38 15.66 -0.65 -8.95
N LYS A 39 16.33 -0.53 -10.09
CA LYS A 39 17.76 -0.75 -10.21
C LYS A 39 18.53 0.38 -9.53
N ALA A 40 19.32 0.04 -8.51
CA ALA A 40 20.14 0.98 -7.78
C ALA A 40 21.45 1.25 -8.53
N VAL A 41 21.55 2.40 -9.17
CA VAL A 41 22.73 2.83 -9.92
C VAL A 41 23.63 3.77 -9.13
N SER A 42 23.11 4.45 -8.11
CA SER A 42 23.86 5.39 -7.28
C SER A 42 24.73 4.67 -6.26
N LYS A 43 25.92 5.25 -5.96
CA LYS A 43 26.86 4.69 -4.99
C LYS A 43 27.13 5.67 -3.86
N LEU A 44 27.38 5.15 -2.69
CA LEU A 44 27.94 5.87 -1.55
C LEU A 44 29.45 6.07 -1.71
N PRO A 45 30.06 6.95 -0.91
CA PRO A 45 31.53 7.15 -0.92
C PRO A 45 32.33 5.87 -0.62
N ASP A 46 31.75 4.92 0.11
CA ASP A 46 32.33 3.61 0.44
C ASP A 46 32.16 2.57 -0.69
N GLY A 47 31.55 2.97 -1.82
CA GLY A 47 31.34 2.13 -2.99
C GLY A 47 30.04 1.30 -2.99
N ARG A 48 29.34 1.17 -1.86
CA ARG A 48 28.07 0.45 -1.78
C ARG A 48 26.98 1.16 -2.59
N ARG A 49 26.15 0.39 -3.25
CA ARG A 49 24.98 0.94 -3.97
C ARG A 49 23.87 1.32 -2.99
N TYR A 50 23.10 2.34 -3.34
CA TYR A 50 21.91 2.69 -2.60
C TYR A 50 20.73 3.00 -3.53
N CYS A 51 19.52 2.78 -3.04
CA CYS A 51 18.31 3.08 -3.79
C CYS A 51 17.90 4.53 -3.60
N ARG A 52 17.94 5.31 -4.69
CA ARG A 52 17.59 6.72 -4.69
C ARG A 52 16.08 6.94 -4.49
N GLU A 53 15.25 6.08 -5.07
CA GLU A 53 13.78 6.16 -4.96
C GLU A 53 13.28 5.96 -3.52
N CYS A 54 14.07 5.26 -2.70
CA CYS A 54 13.70 4.98 -1.32
C CYS A 54 14.21 6.00 -0.30
N ILE A 55 14.91 7.05 -0.71
CA ILE A 55 15.53 8.02 0.23
C ILE A 55 14.48 8.65 1.15
N GLY A 56 13.35 9.07 0.62
CA GLY A 56 12.27 9.72 1.39
C GLY A 56 11.59 8.82 2.42
N LEU A 57 11.74 7.51 2.28
CA LEU A 57 11.17 6.49 3.18
C LEU A 57 12.24 5.75 4.02
N GLY A 58 13.43 6.31 4.12
CA GLY A 58 14.60 5.67 4.68
C GLY A 58 15.48 5.04 3.59
N ARG A 59 16.77 5.43 3.60
CA ARG A 59 17.73 4.97 2.61
C ARG A 59 17.94 3.46 2.69
N ILE A 60 18.01 2.82 1.53
CA ILE A 60 18.32 1.41 1.36
C ILE A 60 19.67 1.29 0.70
N THR A 61 20.52 0.52 1.29
CA THR A 61 21.91 0.36 0.89
C THR A 61 22.22 -1.12 0.65
N GLU A 62 23.18 -1.39 -0.21
CA GLU A 62 23.73 -2.71 -0.38
C GLU A 62 24.38 -3.18 0.94
N GLY A 63 23.96 -4.37 1.41
CA GLY A 63 24.34 -4.89 2.72
C GLY A 63 23.29 -4.73 3.81
N ASP A 64 22.26 -3.89 3.58
CA ASP A 64 21.12 -3.83 4.49
C ASP A 64 20.24 -5.07 4.35
N GLU A 65 19.48 -5.39 5.39
CA GLU A 65 18.47 -6.44 5.38
C GLU A 65 17.06 -5.85 5.47
N LEU A 66 16.12 -6.52 4.86
CA LEU A 66 14.69 -6.27 4.97
C LEU A 66 14.05 -7.35 5.80
N GLU A 67 13.28 -6.95 6.77
CA GLU A 67 12.43 -7.86 7.51
C GLU A 67 11.04 -7.89 6.86
N ARG A 68 10.61 -9.08 6.48
CA ARG A 68 9.30 -9.32 5.86
C ARG A 68 8.46 -10.11 6.84
N ASN A 69 7.33 -9.54 7.24
CA ASN A 69 6.30 -10.30 7.93
C ASN A 69 5.47 -11.06 6.89
N VAL A 70 5.33 -12.38 7.07
CA VAL A 70 4.65 -13.28 6.13
C VAL A 70 3.25 -13.65 6.60
N GLU A 71 2.84 -13.20 7.79
CA GLU A 71 1.54 -13.57 8.35
C GLU A 71 0.36 -13.01 7.55
N ASN A 72 -0.59 -13.88 7.27
CA ASN A 72 -1.92 -13.48 6.87
C ASN A 72 -2.66 -12.96 8.11
N VAL A 73 -2.54 -11.68 8.41
CA VAL A 73 -3.27 -11.08 9.51
C VAL A 73 -4.75 -11.01 9.12
N ASN A 74 -5.56 -11.81 9.79
CA ASN A 74 -7.01 -11.69 9.69
C ASN A 74 -7.47 -10.48 10.49
N TYR A 75 -7.98 -9.47 9.79
CA TYR A 75 -8.55 -8.30 10.44
C TYR A 75 -10.01 -8.55 10.82
N PRO A 76 -10.48 -7.99 11.96
CA PRO A 76 -11.88 -8.10 12.33
C PRO A 76 -12.76 -7.46 11.26
N LYS A 77 -13.86 -8.13 10.93
CA LYS A 77 -14.89 -7.58 10.04
C LYS A 77 -15.61 -6.45 10.76
N VAL A 78 -15.74 -5.30 10.10
CA VAL A 78 -16.48 -4.16 10.63
C VAL A 78 -17.89 -4.19 10.06
N LEU A 79 -18.90 -4.37 10.91
CA LEU A 79 -20.29 -4.53 10.47
C LEU A 79 -20.88 -3.23 9.93
N MET A 80 -20.55 -2.08 10.54
CA MET A 80 -21.03 -0.77 10.15
C MET A 80 -19.86 0.21 10.00
N PRO A 81 -19.07 0.10 8.91
CA PRO A 81 -17.84 0.87 8.75
C PRO A 81 -18.07 2.32 8.31
N LEU A 82 -19.26 2.66 7.82
CA LEU A 82 -19.61 3.99 7.34
C LEU A 82 -20.60 4.70 8.27
N SER A 83 -20.29 5.96 8.57
CA SER A 83 -21.21 6.92 9.20
C SER A 83 -21.78 7.93 8.21
N TRP A 84 -21.37 7.90 6.95
CA TRP A 84 -21.83 8.80 5.91
C TRP A 84 -23.24 8.43 5.42
N SER A 85 -24.15 9.42 5.37
CA SER A 85 -25.55 9.26 4.98
C SER A 85 -25.95 10.12 3.77
N GLY A 86 -24.99 10.56 2.98
CA GLY A 86 -25.25 11.37 1.77
C GLY A 86 -25.85 10.55 0.61
N THR A 87 -26.30 11.26 -0.42
CA THR A 87 -26.86 10.67 -1.64
C THR A 87 -25.91 10.91 -2.79
N LEU A 88 -25.59 9.86 -3.53
CA LEU A 88 -24.80 9.94 -4.76
C LEU A 88 -25.72 10.33 -5.93
N THR A 89 -25.19 11.06 -6.91
CA THR A 89 -25.83 11.22 -8.21
C THR A 89 -25.84 9.91 -8.98
N GLU A 90 -26.65 9.77 -10.01
CA GLU A 90 -26.72 8.54 -10.84
C GLU A 90 -25.35 8.15 -11.40
N GLN A 91 -24.58 9.12 -11.87
CA GLN A 91 -23.23 8.88 -12.39
C GLN A 91 -22.25 8.42 -11.31
N GLN A 92 -22.30 9.06 -10.13
CA GLN A 92 -21.48 8.65 -8.99
C GLN A 92 -21.83 7.25 -8.51
N GLU A 93 -23.14 6.92 -8.48
CA GLU A 93 -23.61 5.58 -8.10
C GLU A 93 -23.13 4.50 -9.07
N LEU A 94 -23.14 4.78 -10.38
CA LEU A 94 -22.62 3.88 -11.40
C LEU A 94 -21.14 3.59 -11.17
N ILE A 95 -20.32 4.64 -11.02
CA ILE A 95 -18.88 4.51 -10.75
C ILE A 95 -18.64 3.75 -9.44
N SER A 96 -19.39 4.07 -8.40
CA SER A 96 -19.29 3.40 -7.10
C SER A 96 -19.55 1.89 -7.19
N LYS A 97 -20.55 1.47 -7.98
CA LYS A 97 -20.83 0.04 -8.26
C LYS A 97 -19.70 -0.64 -9.04
N GLU A 98 -19.15 0.05 -10.04
CA GLU A 98 -18.03 -0.48 -10.83
C GLU A 98 -16.77 -0.65 -9.99
N LEU A 99 -16.51 0.25 -9.03
CA LEU A 99 -15.41 0.12 -8.08
C LEU A 99 -15.56 -1.13 -7.21
N VAL A 100 -16.76 -1.39 -6.70
CA VAL A 100 -17.05 -2.60 -5.91
C VAL A 100 -16.83 -3.86 -6.76
N ASN A 101 -17.27 -3.86 -8.02
CA ASN A 101 -17.06 -4.99 -8.93
C ASN A 101 -15.56 -5.21 -9.22
N SER A 102 -14.83 -4.12 -9.48
CA SER A 102 -13.38 -4.19 -9.70
C SER A 102 -12.63 -4.72 -8.48
N PHE A 103 -13.04 -4.35 -7.28
CA PHE A 103 -12.50 -4.92 -6.05
C PHE A 103 -12.77 -6.43 -5.95
N LYS A 104 -14.00 -6.87 -6.19
CA LYS A 104 -14.39 -8.29 -6.16
C LYS A 104 -13.62 -9.13 -7.20
N ASP A 105 -13.42 -8.56 -8.38
CA ASP A 105 -12.69 -9.19 -9.48
C ASP A 105 -11.16 -9.02 -9.35
N ARG A 106 -10.66 -8.34 -8.30
CA ARG A 106 -9.23 -8.02 -8.08
C ARG A 106 -8.59 -7.29 -9.27
N ARG A 107 -9.34 -6.39 -9.89
CA ARG A 107 -8.88 -5.57 -11.03
C ARG A 107 -8.48 -4.17 -10.56
N ASN A 108 -7.48 -3.59 -11.23
CA ASN A 108 -7.17 -2.17 -11.09
C ASN A 108 -8.29 -1.33 -11.72
N HIS A 109 -8.64 -0.22 -11.07
CA HIS A 109 -9.64 0.72 -11.55
C HIS A 109 -9.07 2.14 -11.57
N LEU A 110 -9.28 2.86 -12.65
CA LEU A 110 -8.90 4.28 -12.78
C LEU A 110 -10.17 5.13 -12.85
N ILE A 111 -10.32 6.05 -11.89
CA ILE A 111 -11.39 7.05 -11.92
C ILE A 111 -10.84 8.32 -12.57
N HIS A 112 -11.39 8.69 -13.72
CA HIS A 112 -11.13 9.98 -14.35
C HIS A 112 -12.31 10.92 -14.10
N ALA A 113 -12.13 11.90 -13.24
CA ALA A 113 -13.18 12.84 -12.85
C ALA A 113 -12.59 14.25 -12.61
N VAL A 114 -13.37 15.27 -12.91
CA VAL A 114 -13.00 16.67 -12.69
C VAL A 114 -12.88 16.99 -11.19
N THR A 115 -12.26 18.11 -10.87
CA THR A 115 -12.18 18.60 -9.49
C THR A 115 -13.59 18.81 -8.94
N ALA A 116 -13.79 18.51 -7.65
CA ALA A 116 -15.07 18.60 -6.95
C ALA A 116 -16.19 17.67 -7.46
N ALA A 117 -15.87 16.65 -8.26
CA ALA A 117 -16.87 15.67 -8.74
C ALA A 117 -17.33 14.66 -7.66
N GLY A 118 -16.95 14.84 -6.40
CA GLY A 118 -17.29 13.90 -5.32
C GLY A 118 -16.54 12.57 -5.42
N LYS A 119 -15.25 12.61 -5.78
CA LYS A 119 -14.42 11.40 -5.91
C LYS A 119 -14.34 10.59 -4.61
N THR A 120 -14.29 11.28 -3.48
CA THR A 120 -14.20 10.63 -2.17
C THR A 120 -15.49 9.86 -1.85
N GLU A 121 -16.63 10.47 -2.12
CA GLU A 121 -17.95 9.88 -1.86
C GLU A 121 -18.17 8.60 -2.70
N MET A 122 -17.69 8.59 -3.94
CA MET A 122 -17.75 7.40 -4.81
C MET A 122 -16.98 6.20 -4.23
N LEU A 123 -15.93 6.46 -3.42
CA LEU A 123 -15.12 5.42 -2.80
C LEU A 123 -15.79 4.78 -1.58
N PHE A 124 -16.76 5.43 -0.94
CA PHE A 124 -17.30 4.97 0.34
C PHE A 124 -17.87 3.55 0.27
N LYS A 125 -18.56 3.21 -0.80
CA LYS A 125 -19.17 1.90 -0.96
C LYS A 125 -18.14 0.77 -1.09
N VAL A 126 -17.05 1.00 -1.82
CA VAL A 126 -15.96 0.01 -1.91
C VAL A 126 -15.19 -0.07 -0.59
N VAL A 127 -14.99 1.06 0.12
CA VAL A 127 -14.42 1.08 1.47
C VAL A 127 -15.25 0.23 2.42
N GLU A 128 -16.57 0.38 2.37
CA GLU A 128 -17.51 -0.41 3.16
C GLU A 128 -17.36 -1.92 2.89
N GLU A 129 -17.39 -2.33 1.63
CA GLU A 129 -17.24 -3.73 1.22
C GLU A 129 -15.89 -4.33 1.65
N VAL A 130 -14.81 -3.56 1.51
CA VAL A 130 -13.47 -3.98 1.91
C VAL A 130 -13.39 -4.24 3.42
N LEU A 131 -13.91 -3.32 4.24
CA LEU A 131 -13.88 -3.42 5.69
C LEU A 131 -14.83 -4.51 6.22
N LYS A 132 -16.01 -4.67 5.61
CA LYS A 132 -16.92 -5.80 5.89
C LYS A 132 -16.29 -7.15 5.55
N GLY A 133 -15.42 -7.18 4.55
CA GLY A 133 -14.65 -8.36 4.16
C GLY A 133 -13.49 -8.71 5.10
N GLY A 134 -13.17 -7.85 6.06
CA GLY A 134 -12.01 -8.04 6.95
C GLY A 134 -10.68 -7.69 6.29
N PHE A 135 -10.69 -6.81 5.29
CA PHE A 135 -9.47 -6.31 4.64
C PHE A 135 -9.06 -4.93 5.17
N ARG A 136 -7.81 -4.56 4.95
CA ARG A 136 -7.31 -3.20 5.21
C ARG A 136 -7.37 -2.34 3.96
N ILE A 137 -7.45 -1.02 4.18
CA ILE A 137 -7.39 0.00 3.15
C ILE A 137 -6.18 0.87 3.40
N ALA A 138 -5.41 1.14 2.35
CA ALA A 138 -4.37 2.15 2.35
C ALA A 138 -4.77 3.25 1.35
N ILE A 139 -4.80 4.48 1.81
CA ILE A 139 -5.06 5.66 0.97
C ILE A 139 -3.75 6.43 0.88
N ALA A 140 -3.20 6.56 -0.34
CA ALA A 140 -2.02 7.34 -0.60
C ALA A 140 -2.42 8.64 -1.32
N THR A 141 -1.98 9.77 -0.81
CA THR A 141 -2.20 11.09 -1.42
C THR A 141 -0.86 11.78 -1.61
N PRO A 142 -0.61 12.45 -2.74
CA PRO A 142 0.61 13.23 -2.96
C PRO A 142 0.60 14.57 -2.21
N ARG A 143 -0.53 14.96 -1.63
CA ARG A 143 -0.64 16.22 -0.86
C ARG A 143 -0.11 16.01 0.56
N ILE A 144 0.75 16.92 0.94
CA ILE A 144 1.19 17.16 2.31
C ILE A 144 0.54 18.49 2.68
N ASP A 145 -0.62 18.45 3.28
CA ASP A 145 -1.30 19.62 3.85
C ASP A 145 -0.94 19.73 5.31
#